data_7289fc0dabdb18fc2a4cebb1044b1f81
#
_entry.id   7289fc0dabdb18fc2a4cebb1044b1f81
#
_cell.length_a   1.000
_cell.length_b   1.000
_cell.length_c   1.000
_cell.angle_alpha   90.00
_cell.angle_beta   90.00
_cell.angle_gamma   90.00
#
_symmetry.space_group_name_H-M   'P 1'
#
loop_
_entity.id
_entity.type
_entity.pdbx_description
1 polymer ?
#
loop_
_entity_poly.entity_id
_entity_poly.type
_entity_poly.pdbx_seq_one_letter_code
_entity_poly.pdbx_strand_id
1 'polypeptide(L)'
;MNKWSNWIGNEYAFWEKLNLHLLESNFTQPLDAQTRNIMHSYRQLNRMDMDKYAWAGYDQTKFFISASISLGSTFPFFIENQKFFLNSSCLEFIGVNNRLENKLWRVLQYHENQLIVLPE
;
A
#
# COMPACT_ATOMS: atom_id res chain seq x y z
N MET A 1 12.52 4.10 -5.87
CA MET A 1 11.20 3.68 -6.40
C MET A 1 11.41 2.58 -7.44
N ASN A 2 10.74 1.45 -7.26
CA ASN A 2 10.88 0.33 -8.17
C ASN A 2 10.03 0.58 -9.44
N LYS A 3 10.67 0.64 -10.61
CA LYS A 3 9.98 0.89 -11.89
C LYS A 3 9.52 -0.39 -12.57
N TRP A 4 9.87 -1.56 -12.04
CA TRP A 4 9.56 -2.85 -12.67
C TRP A 4 8.06 -3.14 -12.71
N SER A 5 7.31 -2.69 -11.69
CA SER A 5 5.85 -2.88 -11.63
C SER A 5 5.09 -2.14 -12.75
N ASN A 6 5.71 -1.11 -13.34
CA ASN A 6 5.14 -0.35 -14.44
C ASN A 6 5.61 -0.82 -15.82
N TRP A 7 6.45 -1.84 -15.87
CA TRP A 7 6.96 -2.36 -17.13
C TRP A 7 5.91 -3.21 -17.80
N ILE A 8 5.35 -2.68 -18.87
CA ILE A 8 4.34 -3.36 -19.69
C ILE A 8 5.08 -3.99 -20.87
N GLY A 9 5.23 -5.32 -20.85
CA GLY A 9 5.83 -6.08 -21.93
C GLY A 9 5.12 -7.40 -22.15
N ASN A 10 5.40 -8.07 -23.25
CA ASN A 10 4.86 -9.38 -23.58
C ASN A 10 5.57 -10.53 -22.83
N GLU A 11 6.16 -10.23 -21.67
CA GLU A 11 7.08 -11.13 -20.99
C GLU A 11 6.49 -11.73 -19.71
N TYR A 12 5.16 -11.73 -19.56
CA TYR A 12 4.48 -12.25 -18.36
C TYR A 12 4.85 -13.70 -18.06
N ALA A 13 4.91 -14.55 -19.10
CA ALA A 13 5.30 -15.96 -18.94
C ALA A 13 6.75 -16.10 -18.48
N PHE A 14 7.63 -15.20 -18.89
CA PHE A 14 9.02 -15.17 -18.47
C PHE A 14 9.15 -14.74 -17.00
N TRP A 15 8.41 -13.72 -16.58
CA TRP A 15 8.39 -13.27 -15.19
C TRP A 15 7.86 -14.34 -14.24
N GLU A 16 6.85 -15.09 -14.68
CA GLU A 16 6.32 -16.21 -13.92
C GLU A 16 7.37 -17.32 -13.76
N LYS A 17 8.08 -17.67 -14.83
CA LYS A 17 9.17 -18.66 -14.79
C LYS A 17 10.33 -18.22 -13.89
N LEU A 18 10.63 -16.93 -13.85
CA LEU A 18 11.66 -16.38 -12.98
C LEU A 18 11.20 -16.25 -11.51
N ASN A 19 9.93 -16.50 -11.24
CA ASN A 19 9.35 -16.28 -9.92
C ASN A 19 9.64 -14.86 -9.41
N LEU A 20 9.34 -13.86 -10.25
CA LEU A 20 9.69 -12.47 -10.02
C LEU A 20 9.07 -11.93 -8.73
N HIS A 21 9.91 -11.35 -7.89
CA HIS A 21 9.51 -10.66 -6.67
C HIS A 21 9.87 -9.18 -6.78
N LEU A 22 8.96 -8.32 -6.35
CA LEU A 22 9.14 -6.86 -6.36
C LEU A 22 8.95 -6.30 -4.96
N LEU A 23 9.69 -5.25 -4.63
CA LEU A 23 9.50 -4.49 -3.41
C LEU A 23 8.75 -3.19 -3.75
N GLU A 24 7.61 -3.00 -3.12
CA GLU A 24 6.77 -1.82 -3.32
C GLU A 24 6.30 -1.26 -1.99
N SER A 25 6.29 0.06 -1.87
CA SER A 25 5.72 0.76 -0.71
C SER A 25 4.20 0.90 -0.81
N ASN A 26 3.67 0.96 -2.02
CA ASN A 26 2.25 1.13 -2.29
C ASN A 26 1.81 0.13 -3.37
N PHE A 27 0.86 -0.71 -3.03
CA PHE A 27 0.24 -1.62 -3.99
C PHE A 27 -1.20 -1.92 -3.56
N THR A 28 -2.13 -1.79 -4.50
CA THR A 28 -3.55 -2.04 -4.28
C THR A 28 -3.96 -3.33 -4.97
N GLN A 29 -4.62 -4.23 -4.24
CA GLN A 29 -5.17 -5.45 -4.83
C GLN A 29 -6.51 -5.15 -5.51
N PRO A 30 -6.58 -5.21 -6.86
CA PRO A 30 -7.79 -4.79 -7.57
C PRO A 30 -8.98 -5.73 -7.36
N LEU A 31 -8.76 -6.95 -6.94
CA LEU A 31 -9.80 -7.95 -6.72
C LEU A 31 -10.44 -7.88 -5.32
N ASP A 32 -9.85 -7.14 -4.39
CA ASP A 32 -10.39 -6.96 -3.06
C ASP A 32 -11.68 -6.16 -3.09
N ALA A 33 -12.73 -6.65 -2.39
CA ALA A 33 -14.05 -6.03 -2.40
C ALA A 33 -14.04 -4.62 -1.81
N GLN A 34 -13.32 -4.41 -0.73
CA GLN A 34 -13.20 -3.09 -0.08
C GLN A 34 -12.51 -2.10 -1.01
N THR A 35 -11.42 -2.51 -1.65
CA THR A 35 -10.69 -1.71 -2.64
C THR A 35 -11.61 -1.29 -3.78
N ARG A 36 -12.37 -2.23 -4.34
CA ARG A 36 -13.31 -1.93 -5.42
C ARG A 36 -14.41 -0.95 -5.01
N ASN A 37 -14.92 -1.06 -3.81
CA ASN A 37 -15.94 -0.14 -3.30
C ASN A 37 -15.39 1.29 -3.15
N ILE A 38 -14.17 1.43 -2.64
CA ILE A 38 -13.50 2.73 -2.52
C ILE A 38 -13.26 3.32 -3.91
N MET A 39 -12.75 2.53 -4.85
CA MET A 39 -12.52 2.97 -6.22
C MET A 39 -13.80 3.43 -6.91
N HIS A 40 -14.89 2.68 -6.73
CA HIS A 40 -16.19 3.02 -7.29
C HIS A 40 -16.72 4.35 -6.74
N SER A 41 -16.68 4.52 -5.42
CA SER A 41 -17.11 5.76 -4.76
C SER A 41 -16.28 6.96 -5.21
N TYR A 42 -14.97 6.80 -5.30
CA TYR A 42 -14.07 7.86 -5.78
C TYR A 42 -14.38 8.25 -7.23
N ARG A 43 -14.59 7.26 -8.10
CA ARG A 43 -14.93 7.49 -9.51
C ARG A 43 -16.27 8.25 -9.66
N GLN A 44 -17.26 7.91 -8.85
CA GLN A 44 -18.54 8.62 -8.86
C GLN A 44 -18.40 10.09 -8.45
N LEU A 45 -17.58 10.39 -7.45
CA LEU A 45 -17.39 11.75 -6.95
C LEU A 45 -16.50 12.59 -7.85
N ASN A 46 -15.42 12.02 -8.38
CA ASN A 46 -14.36 12.76 -9.08
C ASN A 46 -14.35 12.55 -10.59
N ARG A 47 -15.14 11.59 -11.09
CA ARG A 47 -15.21 11.20 -12.51
C ARG A 47 -13.86 10.80 -13.11
N MET A 48 -12.99 10.27 -12.27
CA MET A 48 -11.67 9.78 -12.66
C MET A 48 -11.26 8.64 -11.74
N ASP A 49 -10.30 7.83 -12.16
CA ASP A 49 -9.79 6.73 -11.37
C ASP A 49 -8.76 7.20 -10.35
N MET A 50 -8.66 6.47 -9.25
CA MET A 50 -7.63 6.70 -8.25
C MET A 50 -6.26 6.29 -8.80
N ASP A 51 -5.32 7.21 -8.78
CA ASP A 51 -3.92 6.91 -9.02
C ASP A 51 -3.20 6.54 -7.71
N LYS A 52 -1.91 6.25 -7.79
CA LYS A 52 -1.11 5.89 -6.61
C LYS A 52 -1.06 7.00 -5.54
N TYR A 53 -1.15 8.25 -5.95
CA TYR A 53 -1.13 9.40 -5.04
C TYR A 53 -2.47 9.56 -4.32
N ALA A 54 -3.57 9.34 -5.04
CA ALA A 54 -4.91 9.35 -4.44
C ALA A 54 -5.03 8.23 -3.39
N TRP A 55 -4.53 7.03 -3.68
CA TRP A 55 -4.48 5.93 -2.72
C TRP A 55 -3.63 6.24 -1.51
N ALA A 56 -2.43 6.78 -1.71
CA ALA A 56 -1.55 7.16 -0.61
C ALA A 56 -2.20 8.22 0.29
N GLY A 57 -2.80 9.24 -0.32
CA GLY A 57 -3.52 10.28 0.41
C GLY A 57 -4.70 9.74 1.21
N TYR A 58 -5.50 8.86 0.60
CA TYR A 58 -6.64 8.22 1.27
C TYR A 58 -6.18 7.42 2.50
N ASP A 59 -5.20 6.53 2.32
CA ASP A 59 -4.72 5.65 3.38
C ASP A 59 -4.09 6.43 4.54
N GLN A 60 -3.22 7.37 4.23
CA GLN A 60 -2.52 8.16 5.24
C GLN A 60 -3.49 9.05 6.01
N THR A 61 -4.39 9.75 5.33
CA THR A 61 -5.38 10.61 5.96
C THR A 61 -6.29 9.80 6.87
N LYS A 62 -6.82 8.68 6.40
CA LYS A 62 -7.68 7.79 7.18
C LYS A 62 -6.96 7.26 8.41
N PHE A 63 -5.71 6.82 8.25
CA PHE A 63 -4.90 6.30 9.35
C PHE A 63 -4.66 7.34 10.44
N PHE A 64 -4.16 8.52 10.08
CA PHE A 64 -3.82 9.55 11.05
C PHE A 64 -5.05 10.17 11.71
N ILE A 65 -6.14 10.38 10.98
CA ILE A 65 -7.40 10.84 11.57
C ILE A 65 -7.93 9.81 12.57
N SER A 66 -7.98 8.54 12.20
CA SER A 66 -8.44 7.46 13.09
C SER A 66 -7.57 7.34 14.33
N ALA A 67 -6.25 7.43 14.20
CA ALA A 67 -5.32 7.39 15.32
C ALA A 67 -5.51 8.61 16.24
N SER A 68 -5.68 9.79 15.68
CA SER A 68 -5.89 11.02 16.44
C SER A 68 -7.20 11.02 17.23
N ILE A 69 -8.28 10.47 16.63
CA ILE A 69 -9.57 10.36 17.31
C ILE A 69 -9.51 9.33 18.44
N SER A 70 -8.88 8.16 18.19
CA SER A 70 -8.85 7.05 19.14
C SER A 70 -7.86 7.27 20.29
N LEU A 71 -6.71 7.88 20.03
CA LEU A 71 -5.59 7.96 20.96
C LEU A 71 -5.23 9.39 21.36
N GLY A 72 -5.86 10.38 20.73
CA GLY A 72 -5.59 11.80 20.99
C GLY A 72 -4.17 12.20 20.60
N SER A 73 -3.63 13.19 21.30
CA SER A 73 -2.26 13.71 21.04
C SER A 73 -1.15 12.72 21.40
N THR A 74 -1.48 11.62 22.07
CA THR A 74 -0.50 10.61 22.49
C THR A 74 -0.31 9.50 21.45
N PHE A 75 -1.00 9.56 20.31
CA PHE A 75 -0.94 8.50 19.31
C PHE A 75 0.49 8.14 18.84
N PRO A 76 1.46 9.04 18.74
CA PRO A 76 2.80 8.67 18.30
C PRO A 76 3.48 7.65 19.20
N PHE A 77 3.18 7.65 20.50
CA PHE A 77 3.73 6.68 21.46
C PHE A 77 3.15 5.28 21.28
N PHE A 78 1.93 5.17 20.77
CA PHE A 78 1.22 3.90 20.61
C PHE A 78 1.44 3.25 19.25
N ILE A 79 1.85 4.01 18.23
CA ILE A 79 2.07 3.49 16.88
C ILE A 79 3.51 3.03 16.63
N GLU A 80 4.45 3.41 17.50
CA GLU A 80 5.85 3.01 17.37
C GLU A 80 6.01 1.49 17.50
N ASN A 81 6.81 0.91 16.62
CA ASN A 81 7.10 -0.55 16.56
C ASN A 81 5.87 -1.43 16.29
N GLN A 82 4.79 -0.87 15.78
CA GLN A 82 3.61 -1.63 15.35
C GLN A 82 3.48 -1.62 13.83
N LYS A 83 2.91 -2.70 13.29
CA LYS A 83 2.65 -2.84 11.87
C LYS A 83 1.19 -2.55 11.55
N PHE A 84 0.95 -1.74 10.54
CA PHE A 84 -0.38 -1.42 10.05
C PHE A 84 -0.46 -1.71 8.56
N PHE A 85 -1.49 -2.46 8.17
CA PHE A 85 -1.75 -2.80 6.77
C PHE A 85 -2.99 -2.05 6.29
N LEU A 86 -2.77 -1.11 5.37
CA LEU A 86 -3.80 -0.27 4.77
C LEU A 86 -4.19 -0.81 3.39
N ASN A 87 -5.07 -0.12 2.67
CA ASN A 87 -5.54 -0.61 1.37
C ASN A 87 -4.43 -0.66 0.31
N SER A 88 -3.57 0.35 0.26
CA SER A 88 -2.46 0.41 -0.70
C SER A 88 -1.09 0.47 -0.05
N SER A 89 -1.02 0.80 1.23
CA SER A 89 0.24 1.04 1.96
C SER A 89 0.37 0.09 3.14
N CYS A 90 1.60 -0.08 3.60
CA CYS A 90 1.88 -0.71 4.88
C CYS A 90 2.82 0.18 5.68
N LEU A 91 2.60 0.22 6.99
CA LEU A 91 3.31 1.12 7.88
C LEU A 91 3.91 0.35 9.07
N GLU A 92 5.17 0.60 9.34
CA GLU A 92 5.84 0.21 10.56
C GLU A 92 6.74 1.37 10.99
N PHE A 93 6.32 2.09 12.01
CA PHE A 93 7.05 3.26 12.49
C PHE A 93 8.14 2.87 13.46
N ILE A 94 9.35 3.25 13.13
CA ILE A 94 10.54 3.03 13.96
C ILE A 94 11.14 4.38 14.32
N GLY A 95 11.49 4.55 15.59
CA GLY A 95 12.12 5.78 16.08
C GLY A 95 13.56 5.91 15.58
N VAL A 96 13.86 7.04 14.90
CA VAL A 96 15.19 7.38 14.42
C VAL A 96 15.43 8.86 14.72
N ASN A 97 16.47 9.16 15.50
CA ASN A 97 16.86 10.54 15.81
C ASN A 97 15.69 11.43 16.29
N ASN A 98 14.91 10.96 17.28
CA ASN A 98 13.74 11.63 17.86
C ASN A 98 12.57 11.84 16.89
N ARG A 99 12.49 11.07 15.82
CA ARG A 99 11.35 11.07 14.89
C ARG A 99 10.97 9.65 14.54
N LEU A 100 9.75 9.47 14.05
CA LEU A 100 9.26 8.18 13.55
C LEU A 100 9.41 8.12 12.03
N GLU A 101 9.95 7.01 11.54
CA GLU A 101 10.08 6.75 10.11
C GLU A 101 9.40 5.43 9.76
N ASN A 102 8.70 5.40 8.62
CA ASN A 102 8.14 4.15 8.10
C ASN A 102 9.24 3.32 7.43
N LYS A 103 9.40 2.10 7.87
CA LYS A 103 10.43 1.16 7.37
C LYS A 103 9.85 -0.06 6.67
N LEU A 104 8.53 -0.17 6.55
CA LEU A 104 7.90 -1.38 6.00
C LEU A 104 7.70 -1.28 4.49
N TRP A 105 8.02 -2.36 3.80
CA TRP A 105 7.81 -2.55 2.38
C TRP A 105 6.98 -3.81 2.14
N ARG A 106 6.17 -3.82 1.09
CA ARG A 106 5.48 -5.02 0.64
C ARG A 106 6.31 -5.77 -0.38
N VAL A 107 6.31 -7.09 -0.27
CA VAL A 107 6.88 -7.97 -1.29
C VAL A 107 5.75 -8.46 -2.17
N LEU A 108 5.86 -8.20 -3.47
CA LEU A 108 4.93 -8.67 -4.48
C LEU A 108 5.56 -9.83 -5.25
N GLN A 109 4.77 -10.83 -5.57
CA GLN A 109 5.16 -11.94 -6.42
C GLN A 109 4.29 -11.96 -7.67
N TYR A 110 4.91 -12.17 -8.82
CA TYR A 110 4.18 -12.39 -10.06
C TYR A 110 3.73 -13.84 -10.15
N HIS A 111 2.41 -14.05 -10.14
CA HIS A 111 1.81 -15.38 -10.16
C HIS A 111 0.51 -15.37 -10.95
N GLU A 112 0.31 -16.37 -11.84
CA GLU A 112 -0.89 -16.49 -12.66
C GLU A 112 -1.29 -15.21 -13.39
N ASN A 113 -0.31 -14.55 -14.03
CA ASN A 113 -0.48 -13.30 -14.77
C ASN A 113 -0.91 -12.09 -13.94
N GLN A 114 -0.70 -12.11 -12.64
CA GLN A 114 -1.00 -10.99 -11.75
C GLN A 114 0.05 -10.84 -10.65
N LEU A 115 0.14 -9.63 -10.11
CA LEU A 115 0.93 -9.38 -8.92
C LEU A 115 0.09 -9.65 -7.69
N ILE A 116 0.63 -10.44 -6.77
CA ILE A 116 0.00 -10.72 -5.48
C ILE A 116 0.91 -10.25 -4.34
N VAL A 117 0.30 -9.83 -3.24
CA VAL A 117 1.04 -9.48 -2.02
C VAL A 117 1.37 -10.76 -1.26
N LEU A 118 2.66 -10.98 -0.99
CA LEU A 118 3.08 -12.11 -0.17
C LEU A 118 2.81 -11.81 1.32
N PRO A 119 2.36 -12.81 2.07
CA PRO A 119 2.27 -12.69 3.53
C PRO A 119 3.68 -12.54 4.12
N GLU A 120 3.78 -11.77 5.18
CA GLU A 120 4.99 -11.65 5.96
C GLU A 120 5.21 -12.85 6.88
#